data_2b3d51f2797884a5158653ef5e826de0
#
_entry.id   2b3d51f2797884a5158653ef5e826de0
#
_cell.length_a   1.000
_cell.length_b   1.000
_cell.length_c   1.000
_cell.angle_alpha   90.00
_cell.angle_beta   90.00
_cell.angle_gamma   90.00
#
_symmetry.space_group_name_H-M   'P 1'
#
loop_
_entity.id
_entity.type
_entity.pdbx_description
1 polymer ?
#
loop_
_entity_poly.entity_id
_entity_poly.type
_entity_poly.pdbx_seq_one_letter_code
_entity_poly.pdbx_strand_id
1 'polypeptide(L)'
;AKTSHQSAGKIISSSGGTMRRLSEIALAIADDCGVKLDFQATDKNIANWYYCGSALHQIERLQEAGDVKAFIDDDTLFVKDDDKALKSRLRILNMNSGMIGIPKATESGLTVSYLIDSTSELGGMLRLESKLNPSLNGDYIIEQLAFSVASHEADFNYTAICKRA
;
A
#
# COMPACT_ATOMS: atom_id res chain seq x y z
N ALA A 1 11.42 -20.36 16.81
CA ALA A 1 10.00 -20.32 17.07
C ALA A 1 9.63 -18.88 17.47
N LYS A 2 9.11 -18.08 16.54
CA LYS A 2 8.56 -16.76 16.86
C LYS A 2 7.06 -16.93 17.09
N THR A 3 6.65 -16.76 18.32
CA THR A 3 5.27 -16.72 18.74
C THR A 3 4.57 -15.50 18.14
N SER A 4 3.56 -15.74 17.32
CA SER A 4 2.61 -14.73 16.89
C SER A 4 1.86 -14.22 18.13
N HIS A 5 2.11 -12.98 18.54
CA HIS A 5 1.25 -12.31 19.49
C HIS A 5 -0.08 -11.98 18.82
N GLN A 6 -1.09 -12.81 19.08
CA GLN A 6 -2.47 -12.39 18.95
C GLN A 6 -2.72 -11.35 20.06
N SER A 7 -2.69 -10.08 19.73
CA SER A 7 -3.17 -9.05 20.64
C SER A 7 -4.69 -9.18 20.73
N ALA A 8 -5.18 -9.61 21.89
CA ALA A 8 -6.59 -9.56 22.23
C ALA A 8 -7.06 -8.11 22.13
N GLY A 9 -7.99 -7.83 21.21
CA GLY A 9 -8.46 -6.50 20.90
C GLY A 9 -9.01 -5.79 22.14
N LYS A 10 -8.39 -4.70 22.52
CA LYS A 10 -8.90 -3.79 23.54
C LYS A 10 -10.16 -3.13 22.98
N ILE A 11 -11.29 -3.38 23.59
CA ILE A 11 -12.57 -2.75 23.23
C ILE A 11 -12.50 -1.28 23.65
N ILE A 12 -12.34 -0.38 22.68
CA ILE A 12 -12.48 1.06 22.92
C ILE A 12 -13.91 1.44 22.55
N SER A 13 -14.76 1.63 23.56
CA SER A 13 -16.09 2.18 23.38
C SER A 13 -16.05 3.70 23.51
N SER A 14 -16.26 4.42 22.42
CA SER A 14 -16.56 5.86 22.47
C SER A 14 -17.98 6.08 21.98
N SER A 15 -18.92 6.29 22.91
CA SER A 15 -20.27 6.72 22.62
C SER A 15 -20.36 8.23 22.61
N GLY A 16 -20.86 8.80 21.52
CA GLY A 16 -21.18 10.22 21.40
C GLY A 16 -20.96 10.68 19.95
N GLY A 17 -21.94 11.37 19.37
CA GLY A 17 -21.90 11.90 18.00
C GLY A 17 -20.81 12.95 17.78
N THR A 18 -19.59 12.64 18.09
CA THR A 18 -18.42 13.51 17.98
C THR A 18 -17.76 13.30 16.62
N MET A 19 -17.60 14.39 15.88
CA MET A 19 -16.74 14.40 14.71
C MET A 19 -15.31 14.12 15.14
N ARG A 20 -14.66 13.15 14.53
CA ARG A 20 -13.24 12.84 14.72
C ARG A 20 -12.50 13.03 13.42
N ARG A 21 -11.26 13.48 13.50
CA ARG A 21 -10.40 13.57 12.32
C ARG A 21 -9.98 12.18 11.87
N LEU A 22 -9.89 12.00 10.57
CA LEU A 22 -9.42 10.74 9.96
C LEU A 22 -8.03 10.36 10.48
N SER A 23 -7.15 11.36 10.64
CA SER A 23 -5.81 11.17 11.19
C SER A 23 -5.81 10.67 12.64
N GLU A 24 -6.72 11.16 13.47
CA GLU A 24 -6.86 10.71 14.87
C GLU A 24 -7.38 9.28 14.96
N ILE A 25 -8.28 8.91 14.06
CA ILE A 25 -8.81 7.55 13.96
C ILE A 25 -7.71 6.59 13.51
N ALA A 26 -6.96 6.97 12.47
CA ALA A 26 -5.84 6.19 11.96
C ALA A 26 -4.76 5.97 13.03
N LEU A 27 -4.46 7.00 13.83
CA LEU A 27 -3.50 6.90 14.92
C LEU A 27 -3.98 5.91 16.00
N ALA A 28 -5.24 5.97 16.39
CA ALA A 28 -5.80 5.05 17.36
C ALA A 28 -5.74 3.59 16.88
N ILE A 29 -5.97 3.35 15.59
CA ILE A 29 -5.86 2.01 14.98
C ILE A 29 -4.41 1.55 14.97
N ALA A 30 -3.46 2.42 14.60
CA ALA A 30 -2.04 2.09 14.60
C ALA A 30 -1.55 1.73 16.01
N ASP A 31 -1.94 2.49 17.03
CA ASP A 31 -1.63 2.22 18.43
C ASP A 31 -2.21 0.87 18.89
N ASP A 32 -3.46 0.57 18.51
CA ASP A 32 -4.11 -0.71 18.84
C ASP A 32 -3.39 -1.90 18.17
N CYS A 33 -2.87 -1.70 16.96
CA CYS A 33 -2.11 -2.72 16.23
C CYS A 33 -0.65 -2.82 16.69
N GLY A 34 -0.16 -1.82 17.44
CA GLY A 34 1.25 -1.75 17.85
C GLY A 34 2.21 -1.42 16.70
N VAL A 35 1.72 -0.71 15.68
CA VAL A 35 2.48 -0.31 14.49
C VAL A 35 2.64 1.21 14.43
N LYS A 36 3.57 1.69 13.61
CA LYS A 36 3.72 3.13 13.32
C LYS A 36 2.61 3.59 12.38
N LEU A 37 2.35 4.90 12.36
CA LEU A 37 1.43 5.52 11.40
C LEU A 37 2.22 6.38 10.40
N ASP A 38 1.99 6.15 9.11
CA ASP A 38 2.32 7.09 8.02
C ASP A 38 1.02 7.57 7.36
N PHE A 39 0.60 8.79 7.71
CA PHE A 39 -0.63 9.39 7.26
C PHE A 39 -0.37 10.42 6.15
N GLN A 40 -0.74 10.08 4.93
CA GLN A 40 -0.55 10.90 3.73
C GLN A 40 -1.87 11.23 3.01
N ALA A 41 -3.01 10.83 3.59
CA ALA A 41 -4.33 11.15 3.06
C ALA A 41 -4.74 12.60 3.37
N THR A 42 -5.73 13.09 2.63
CA THR A 42 -6.41 14.34 2.97
C THR A 42 -7.18 14.16 4.28
N ASP A 43 -6.81 14.94 5.31
CA ASP A 43 -7.48 14.84 6.61
C ASP A 43 -8.89 15.43 6.54
N LYS A 44 -9.87 14.65 6.95
CA LYS A 44 -11.27 15.01 6.94
C LYS A 44 -11.97 14.56 8.22
N ASN A 45 -13.08 15.21 8.55
CA ASN A 45 -13.88 14.88 9.72
C ASN A 45 -14.82 13.71 9.41
N ILE A 46 -14.78 12.68 10.22
CA ILE A 46 -15.66 11.51 10.16
C ILE A 46 -16.68 11.63 11.28
N ALA A 47 -17.96 11.64 10.91
CA ALA A 47 -19.05 11.67 11.87
C ALA A 47 -19.35 10.26 12.38
N ASN A 48 -19.72 10.15 13.66
CA ASN A 48 -20.20 8.91 14.28
C ASN A 48 -19.25 7.72 14.11
N TRP A 49 -17.94 7.96 14.24
CA TRP A 49 -16.99 6.88 14.25
C TRP A 49 -17.24 6.01 15.49
N TYR A 50 -17.75 4.84 15.26
CA TYR A 50 -17.87 3.80 16.25
C TYR A 50 -17.50 2.46 15.62
N TYR A 51 -16.49 1.81 16.17
CA TYR A 51 -16.14 0.48 15.71
C TYR A 51 -15.54 -0.36 16.84
N CYS A 52 -15.95 -1.63 16.89
CA CYS A 52 -15.44 -2.66 17.78
C CYS A 52 -15.19 -3.92 16.94
N GLY A 53 -13.94 -4.37 16.84
CA GLY A 53 -13.60 -5.54 16.05
C GLY A 53 -12.10 -5.79 15.95
N SER A 54 -11.71 -6.71 15.07
CA SER A 54 -10.30 -6.99 14.79
C SER A 54 -9.62 -5.83 14.10
N ALA A 55 -8.28 -5.75 14.20
CA ALA A 55 -7.48 -4.72 13.55
C ALA A 55 -7.75 -4.63 12.03
N LEU A 56 -7.87 -5.78 11.37
CA LEU A 56 -8.18 -5.82 9.93
C LEU A 56 -9.51 -5.14 9.60
N HIS A 57 -10.56 -5.45 10.35
CA HIS A 57 -11.86 -4.83 10.17
C HIS A 57 -11.86 -3.33 10.48
N GLN A 58 -11.05 -2.90 11.45
CA GLN A 58 -10.90 -1.47 11.75
C GLN A 58 -10.27 -0.72 10.57
N ILE A 59 -9.27 -1.33 9.91
CA ILE A 59 -8.64 -0.78 8.70
C ILE A 59 -9.63 -0.74 7.53
N GLU A 60 -10.39 -1.80 7.29
CA GLU A 60 -11.44 -1.84 6.27
C GLU A 60 -12.48 -0.72 6.50
N ARG A 61 -12.91 -0.57 7.74
CA ARG A 61 -13.87 0.47 8.11
C ARG A 61 -13.29 1.89 7.97
N LEU A 62 -11.99 2.06 8.26
CA LEU A 62 -11.29 3.32 8.05
C LEU A 62 -11.27 3.69 6.55
N GLN A 63 -11.00 2.71 5.68
CA GLN A 63 -11.00 2.90 4.24
C GLN A 63 -12.39 3.33 3.73
N GLU A 64 -13.44 2.63 4.14
CA GLU A 64 -14.82 2.96 3.76
C GLU A 64 -15.23 4.36 4.25
N ALA A 65 -15.06 4.65 5.54
CA ALA A 65 -15.49 5.92 6.13
C ALA A 65 -14.66 7.10 5.66
N GLY A 66 -13.38 6.87 5.41
CA GLY A 66 -12.42 7.87 4.97
C GLY A 66 -12.32 8.00 3.45
N ASP A 67 -12.86 7.07 2.66
CA ASP A 67 -12.62 6.98 1.21
C ASP A 67 -11.11 7.12 0.92
N VAL A 68 -10.34 6.25 1.54
CA VAL A 68 -8.87 6.21 1.50
C VAL A 68 -8.39 4.78 1.33
N LYS A 69 -7.15 4.60 0.93
CA LYS A 69 -6.44 3.32 1.00
C LYS A 69 -5.66 3.25 2.31
N ALA A 70 -5.81 2.16 3.04
CA ALA A 70 -5.04 1.87 4.24
C ALA A 70 -4.53 0.43 4.22
N PHE A 71 -3.27 0.23 4.55
CA PHE A 71 -2.62 -1.08 4.60
C PHE A 71 -1.43 -1.05 5.55
N ILE A 72 -1.05 -2.22 6.06
CA ILE A 72 0.13 -2.37 6.92
C ILE A 72 1.25 -3.00 6.09
N ASP A 73 2.40 -2.34 6.09
CA ASP A 73 3.64 -2.84 5.51
C ASP A 73 4.82 -2.47 6.42
N ASP A 74 5.74 -3.40 6.65
CA ASP A 74 6.93 -3.25 7.49
C ASP A 74 6.66 -2.52 8.84
N ASP A 75 5.70 -3.07 9.61
CA ASP A 75 5.27 -2.52 10.92
C ASP A 75 4.78 -1.06 10.88
N THR A 76 4.28 -0.61 9.74
CA THR A 76 3.75 0.74 9.55
C THR A 76 2.36 0.67 8.91
N LEU A 77 1.39 1.36 9.49
CA LEU A 77 0.08 1.61 8.88
C LEU A 77 0.18 2.82 7.95
N PHE A 78 0.08 2.58 6.66
CA PHE A 78 0.02 3.61 5.64
C PHE A 78 -1.43 3.98 5.36
N VAL A 79 -1.72 5.28 5.32
CA VAL A 79 -3.04 5.82 4.96
C VAL A 79 -2.86 6.90 3.90
N LYS A 80 -3.43 6.69 2.70
CA LYS A 80 -3.31 7.62 1.57
C LYS A 80 -4.61 7.77 0.83
N ASP A 81 -4.77 8.86 0.08
CA ASP A 81 -5.87 9.00 -0.88
C ASP A 81 -5.74 7.92 -1.98
N ASP A 82 -6.86 7.40 -2.49
CA ASP A 82 -6.86 6.27 -3.42
C ASP A 82 -6.14 6.58 -4.75
N ASP A 83 -6.23 7.83 -5.18
CA ASP A 83 -5.66 8.33 -6.44
C ASP A 83 -4.21 8.84 -6.32
N LYS A 84 -3.62 8.84 -5.11
CA LYS A 84 -2.26 9.34 -4.89
C LYS A 84 -1.29 8.23 -4.55
N ALA A 85 -0.07 8.30 -5.11
CA ALA A 85 1.04 7.49 -4.65
C ALA A 85 1.53 7.97 -3.28
N LEU A 86 2.11 7.07 -2.51
CA LEU A 86 2.88 7.45 -1.34
C LEU A 86 4.01 8.41 -1.74
N LYS A 87 4.34 9.37 -0.89
CA LYS A 87 5.52 10.24 -1.05
C LYS A 87 6.81 9.46 -0.78
N SER A 88 6.87 8.29 -1.33
CA SER A 88 7.99 7.39 -1.27
C SER A 88 8.93 7.59 -2.47
N ARG A 89 9.96 6.78 -2.55
CA ARG A 89 10.93 6.86 -3.63
C ARG A 89 10.31 6.49 -4.95
N LEU A 90 10.53 7.32 -5.98
CA LEU A 90 10.17 6.99 -7.35
C LEU A 90 11.12 5.91 -7.88
N ARG A 91 10.56 4.75 -8.26
CA ARG A 91 11.28 3.70 -8.98
C ARG A 91 11.22 3.95 -10.48
N ILE A 92 12.36 4.24 -11.11
CA ILE A 92 12.45 4.33 -12.57
C ILE A 92 12.83 2.94 -13.10
N LEU A 93 11.96 2.38 -13.95
CA LEU A 93 12.11 1.04 -14.47
C LEU A 93 12.30 1.06 -15.98
N ASN A 94 13.45 0.56 -16.42
CA ASN A 94 13.82 0.38 -17.83
C ASN A 94 14.70 -0.86 -17.98
N MET A 95 15.12 -1.19 -19.19
CA MET A 95 15.96 -2.36 -19.46
C MET A 95 17.29 -2.33 -18.70
N ASN A 96 17.86 -1.14 -18.44
CA ASN A 96 19.13 -1.00 -17.73
C ASN A 96 18.98 -0.98 -16.22
N SER A 97 17.76 -0.78 -15.69
CA SER A 97 17.46 -0.71 -14.25
C SER A 97 16.83 -1.98 -13.70
N GLY A 98 16.96 -3.10 -14.42
CA GLY A 98 16.56 -4.41 -13.95
C GLY A 98 15.16 -4.87 -14.42
N MET A 99 14.54 -4.22 -15.41
CA MET A 99 13.28 -4.70 -16.00
C MET A 99 13.51 -6.07 -16.68
N ILE A 100 12.65 -7.02 -16.38
CA ILE A 100 12.67 -8.39 -16.93
C ILE A 100 11.51 -8.56 -17.90
N GLY A 101 11.83 -8.94 -19.13
CA GLY A 101 10.82 -9.16 -20.16
C GLY A 101 10.15 -7.88 -20.66
N ILE A 102 8.90 -8.01 -21.11
CA ILE A 102 8.12 -6.93 -21.71
C ILE A 102 6.93 -6.62 -20.82
N PRO A 103 6.70 -5.35 -20.45
CA PRO A 103 5.53 -4.94 -19.69
C PRO A 103 4.23 -5.33 -20.40
N LYS A 104 3.25 -5.83 -19.66
CA LYS A 104 1.94 -6.22 -20.17
C LYS A 104 0.89 -5.20 -19.74
N ALA A 105 0.12 -4.68 -20.69
CA ALA A 105 -1.02 -3.82 -20.40
C ALA A 105 -2.10 -4.60 -19.65
N THR A 106 -2.76 -3.96 -18.68
CA THR A 106 -3.97 -4.42 -18.02
C THR A 106 -5.08 -3.37 -18.21
N GLU A 107 -6.31 -3.68 -17.82
CA GLU A 107 -7.43 -2.74 -17.94
C GLU A 107 -7.21 -1.44 -17.16
N SER A 108 -6.55 -1.52 -16.00
CA SER A 108 -6.30 -0.38 -15.10
C SER A 108 -4.89 0.19 -15.16
N GLY A 109 -3.96 -0.50 -15.84
CA GLY A 109 -2.57 -0.07 -15.88
C GLY A 109 -1.63 -1.07 -16.52
N LEU A 110 -0.69 -1.65 -15.76
CA LEU A 110 0.27 -2.61 -16.29
C LEU A 110 0.68 -3.66 -15.27
N THR A 111 1.18 -4.79 -15.79
CA THR A 111 1.97 -5.77 -15.04
C THR A 111 3.40 -5.78 -15.55
N VAL A 112 4.37 -5.70 -14.66
CA VAL A 112 5.79 -5.69 -15.01
C VAL A 112 6.59 -6.53 -14.03
N SER A 113 7.63 -7.22 -14.55
CA SER A 113 8.58 -7.99 -13.75
C SER A 113 9.95 -7.31 -13.76
N TYR A 114 10.64 -7.30 -12.63
CA TYR A 114 11.96 -6.69 -12.48
C TYR A 114 12.74 -7.26 -11.30
N LEU A 115 14.05 -7.02 -11.28
CA LEU A 115 14.92 -7.48 -10.20
C LEU A 115 14.54 -6.85 -8.87
N ILE A 116 14.62 -7.64 -7.80
CA ILE A 116 14.33 -7.18 -6.43
C ILE A 116 15.24 -6.01 -6.05
N ASP A 117 14.66 -4.99 -5.47
CA ASP A 117 15.34 -3.81 -4.96
C ASP A 117 14.70 -3.31 -3.66
N SER A 118 15.38 -2.38 -3.00
CA SER A 118 14.92 -1.79 -1.73
C SER A 118 14.06 -0.53 -1.90
N THR A 119 13.70 -0.17 -3.13
CA THR A 119 12.97 1.08 -3.44
C THR A 119 11.54 0.84 -3.85
N SER A 120 11.19 -0.41 -4.15
CA SER A 120 9.84 -0.80 -4.55
C SER A 120 9.02 -1.17 -3.32
N GLU A 121 7.93 -0.49 -3.11
CA GLU A 121 6.98 -0.71 -2.01
C GLU A 121 5.53 -0.56 -2.47
N LEU A 122 4.61 -1.18 -1.74
CA LEU A 122 3.17 -1.04 -2.01
C LEU A 122 2.74 0.42 -1.88
N GLY A 123 1.93 0.89 -2.81
CA GLY A 123 1.50 2.29 -2.89
C GLY A 123 2.58 3.26 -3.38
N GLY A 124 3.80 2.79 -3.60
CA GLY A 124 4.90 3.57 -4.17
C GLY A 124 4.72 3.89 -5.64
N MET A 125 5.50 4.84 -6.15
CA MET A 125 5.45 5.26 -7.56
C MET A 125 6.49 4.54 -8.39
N LEU A 126 6.06 4.02 -9.54
CA LEU A 126 6.90 3.40 -10.55
C LEU A 126 6.76 4.18 -11.86
N ARG A 127 7.89 4.64 -12.42
CA ARG A 127 7.96 5.22 -13.77
C ARG A 127 8.50 4.20 -14.74
N LEU A 128 7.70 3.86 -15.73
CA LEU A 128 8.12 2.93 -16.80
C LEU A 128 8.73 3.71 -17.97
N GLU A 129 9.90 3.27 -18.41
CA GLU A 129 10.61 3.75 -19.59
C GLU A 129 10.99 2.58 -20.50
N SER A 130 10.03 2.05 -21.23
CA SER A 130 10.23 0.94 -22.16
C SER A 130 10.52 1.43 -23.57
N LYS A 131 11.60 0.92 -24.18
CA LYS A 131 11.89 1.15 -25.60
C LYS A 131 11.08 0.23 -26.51
N LEU A 132 10.77 -0.98 -26.03
CA LEU A 132 10.04 -1.99 -26.81
C LEU A 132 8.53 -1.71 -26.86
N ASN A 133 7.99 -1.07 -25.83
CA ASN A 133 6.57 -0.72 -25.76
C ASN A 133 6.38 0.72 -25.25
N PRO A 134 6.71 1.74 -26.06
CA PRO A 134 6.66 3.14 -25.62
C PRO A 134 5.26 3.63 -25.25
N SER A 135 4.20 2.97 -25.76
CA SER A 135 2.81 3.34 -25.43
C SER A 135 2.44 3.11 -23.98
N LEU A 136 3.19 2.25 -23.29
CA LEU A 136 3.01 1.98 -21.86
C LEU A 136 3.88 2.87 -20.96
N ASN A 137 4.74 3.73 -21.52
CA ASN A 137 5.55 4.62 -20.71
C ASN A 137 4.69 5.60 -19.93
N GLY A 138 5.09 5.87 -18.69
CA GLY A 138 4.38 6.77 -17.79
C GLY A 138 4.58 6.44 -16.33
N ASP A 139 3.83 7.13 -15.49
CA ASP A 139 3.85 6.98 -14.05
C ASP A 139 2.71 6.08 -13.59
N TYR A 140 3.03 5.19 -12.66
CA TYR A 140 2.13 4.17 -12.15
C TYR A 140 2.27 4.06 -10.63
N ILE A 141 1.21 3.62 -9.97
CA ILE A 141 1.17 3.31 -8.54
C ILE A 141 1.20 1.79 -8.40
N ILE A 142 2.09 1.26 -7.57
CA ILE A 142 2.20 -0.17 -7.29
C ILE A 142 1.04 -0.58 -6.39
N GLU A 143 0.10 -1.38 -6.89
CA GLU A 143 -1.04 -1.89 -6.12
C GLU A 143 -0.77 -3.27 -5.51
N GLN A 144 -0.01 -4.09 -6.21
CA GLN A 144 0.39 -5.40 -5.73
C GLN A 144 1.85 -5.65 -6.08
N LEU A 145 2.57 -6.26 -5.16
CA LEU A 145 3.96 -6.63 -5.33
C LEU A 145 4.13 -8.07 -4.88
N ALA A 146 4.31 -8.98 -5.84
CA ALA A 146 4.64 -10.37 -5.59
C ALA A 146 6.13 -10.60 -5.85
N PHE A 147 6.79 -11.35 -4.98
CA PHE A 147 8.15 -11.77 -5.24
C PHE A 147 8.21 -13.27 -5.57
N SER A 148 9.07 -13.62 -6.49
CA SER A 148 9.33 -15.00 -6.88
C SER A 148 10.78 -15.35 -6.56
N VAL A 149 10.94 -16.48 -5.88
CA VAL A 149 12.26 -17.06 -5.56
C VAL A 149 12.27 -18.49 -6.10
N ALA A 150 12.95 -18.72 -7.20
CA ALA A 150 13.14 -20.06 -7.73
C ALA A 150 14.45 -20.64 -7.21
N SER A 151 14.39 -21.80 -6.53
CA SER A 151 15.57 -22.41 -5.91
C SER A 151 16.54 -23.09 -6.90
N HIS A 152 16.17 -23.21 -8.18
CA HIS A 152 16.98 -23.86 -9.22
C HIS A 152 17.45 -22.95 -10.34
N GLU A 153 16.84 -21.76 -10.48
CA GLU A 153 17.31 -20.67 -11.34
C GLU A 153 17.30 -19.42 -10.49
N ALA A 154 18.38 -18.66 -10.52
CA ALA A 154 18.58 -17.50 -9.63
C ALA A 154 17.68 -16.29 -10.00
N ASP A 155 16.40 -16.54 -10.21
CA ASP A 155 15.44 -15.50 -10.55
C ASP A 155 14.79 -14.94 -9.28
N PHE A 156 15.51 -14.01 -8.65
CA PHE A 156 14.95 -13.16 -7.60
C PHE A 156 14.29 -11.96 -8.29
N ASN A 157 12.98 -12.01 -8.48
CA ASN A 157 12.28 -10.92 -9.13
C ASN A 157 11.00 -10.53 -8.42
N TYR A 158 10.63 -9.26 -8.60
CA TYR A 158 9.30 -8.76 -8.31
C TYR A 158 8.42 -8.87 -9.55
N THR A 159 7.14 -9.17 -9.33
CA THR A 159 6.07 -8.93 -10.29
C THR A 159 5.13 -7.92 -9.68
N ALA A 160 5.11 -6.72 -10.25
CA ALA A 160 4.25 -5.62 -9.79
C ALA A 160 3.02 -5.50 -10.70
N ILE A 161 1.86 -5.39 -10.07
CA ILE A 161 0.61 -4.96 -10.71
C ILE A 161 0.43 -3.50 -10.34
N CYS A 162 0.34 -2.65 -11.36
CA CYS A 162 0.37 -1.22 -11.21
C CYS A 162 -0.85 -0.57 -11.86
N LYS A 163 -1.43 0.42 -11.21
CA LYS A 163 -2.47 1.30 -11.74
C LYS A 163 -1.83 2.57 -12.32
N ARG A 164 -2.39 3.10 -13.38
CA ARG A 164 -1.91 4.38 -13.93
C ARG A 164 -2.17 5.51 -12.94
N ALA A 165 -1.13 6.33 -12.68
CA ALA A 165 -1.20 7.47 -11.77
C ALA A 165 -1.98 8.65 -12.38
#